data_7094623aebcf9635035e6c31228f9e17
#
_entry.id   7094623aebcf9635035e6c31228f9e17
#
_cell.length_a   1.000
_cell.length_b   1.000
_cell.length_c   1.000
_cell.angle_alpha   90.00
_cell.angle_beta   90.00
_cell.angle_gamma   90.00
#
_symmetry.space_group_name_H-M   'P 1'
#
loop_
_entity.id
_entity.type
_entity.pdbx_description
1 polymer ?
#
loop_
_entity_poly.entity_id
_entity_poly.type
_entity_poly.pdbx_seq_one_letter_code
_entity_poly.pdbx_strand_id
1 'polypeptide(L)'
;MKNITHLIFDWGDTLMADDPDIKQAMYLWDKITVMQGVAETMPYLHGKYVCTVGSNAGESDAFAMKKAFERVSLDGCFDYYFTSKELGARKPDTAFFDSIVQKLGTVAENAVMIGNDYAKDISGAKKAGLKTVLITAEKGVYPDADFVVKSFDEIKDIF
;
A
#
# COMPACT_ATOMS: atom_id res chain seq x y z
N MET A 1 -11.30 13.60 1.56
CA MET A 1 -10.17 14.23 0.82
C MET A 1 -10.66 14.70 -0.54
N LYS A 2 -10.34 15.94 -0.95
CA LYS A 2 -10.76 16.47 -2.28
C LYS A 2 -9.74 16.08 -3.35
N ASN A 3 -10.21 15.79 -4.56
CA ASN A 3 -9.42 15.53 -5.77
C ASN A 3 -8.53 14.27 -5.75
N ILE A 4 -8.74 13.36 -4.80
CA ILE A 4 -8.02 12.08 -4.80
C ILE A 4 -8.55 11.20 -5.92
N THR A 5 -7.63 10.61 -6.67
CA THR A 5 -7.91 9.70 -7.79
C THR A 5 -7.13 8.37 -7.68
N HIS A 6 -6.04 8.36 -6.91
CA HIS A 6 -5.15 7.21 -6.79
C HIS A 6 -4.91 6.84 -5.32
N LEU A 7 -5.04 5.56 -5.00
CA LEU A 7 -4.70 4.99 -3.71
C LEU A 7 -3.52 4.03 -3.89
N ILE A 8 -2.47 4.24 -3.10
CA ILE A 8 -1.26 3.44 -3.09
C ILE A 8 -1.21 2.73 -1.74
N PHE A 9 -1.21 1.41 -1.76
CA PHE A 9 -1.21 0.58 -0.57
C PHE A 9 0.16 -0.06 -0.35
N ASP A 10 0.65 -0.05 0.87
CA ASP A 10 1.68 -0.99 1.28
C ASP A 10 1.13 -2.41 1.28
N TRP A 11 2.02 -3.42 1.27
CA TRP A 11 1.65 -4.82 1.14
C TRP A 11 1.68 -5.56 2.48
N GLY A 12 2.89 -5.82 3.00
CA GLY A 12 3.08 -6.60 4.23
C GLY A 12 2.47 -5.91 5.45
N ASP A 13 1.68 -6.64 6.23
CA ASP A 13 0.95 -6.16 7.41
C ASP A 13 -0.04 -4.99 7.16
N THR A 14 -0.19 -4.60 5.90
CA THR A 14 -1.24 -3.67 5.45
C THR A 14 -2.37 -4.43 4.73
N LEU A 15 -2.05 -5.17 3.68
CA LEU A 15 -2.99 -5.97 2.89
C LEU A 15 -2.92 -7.46 3.20
N MET A 16 -1.73 -7.98 3.46
CA MET A 16 -1.45 -9.38 3.80
C MET A 16 -0.47 -9.45 4.96
N ALA A 17 -0.66 -10.41 5.86
CA ALA A 17 0.27 -10.64 6.95
C ALA A 17 1.66 -11.03 6.41
N ASP A 18 2.69 -10.37 6.89
CA ASP A 18 4.08 -10.66 6.54
C ASP A 18 4.74 -11.58 7.59
N ASP A 19 5.73 -12.34 7.16
CA ASP A 19 6.58 -13.14 8.03
C ASP A 19 8.04 -12.96 7.61
N PRO A 20 8.81 -12.14 8.35
CA PRO A 20 10.20 -11.84 8.00
C PRO A 20 11.14 -13.04 8.09
N ASP A 21 10.72 -14.13 8.72
CA ASP A 21 11.52 -15.35 8.82
C ASP A 21 11.44 -16.23 7.58
N ILE A 22 10.40 -16.06 6.75
CA ILE A 22 10.25 -16.80 5.50
C ILE A 22 11.03 -16.11 4.38
N LYS A 23 12.14 -16.75 3.94
CA LYS A 23 13.06 -16.21 2.92
C LYS A 23 12.72 -16.70 1.51
N GLN A 24 11.43 -16.59 1.15
CA GLN A 24 10.95 -16.87 -0.21
C GLN A 24 9.79 -15.95 -0.56
N ALA A 25 9.51 -15.81 -1.86
CA ALA A 25 8.41 -14.99 -2.33
C ALA A 25 7.06 -15.46 -1.76
N MET A 26 6.21 -14.54 -1.31
CA MET A 26 4.96 -14.83 -0.60
C MET A 26 4.01 -15.75 -1.41
N TYR A 27 4.01 -15.67 -2.74
CA TYR A 27 3.16 -16.56 -3.55
C TYR A 27 3.53 -18.04 -3.43
N LEU A 28 4.73 -18.36 -2.91
CA LEU A 28 5.21 -19.73 -2.65
C LEU A 28 4.93 -20.20 -1.20
N TRP A 29 4.44 -19.33 -0.34
CA TRP A 29 4.12 -19.71 1.04
C TRP A 29 3.00 -20.74 1.10
N ASP A 30 3.02 -21.62 2.08
CA ASP A 30 1.96 -22.62 2.29
C ASP A 30 0.61 -21.92 2.50
N LYS A 31 0.59 -20.84 3.28
CA LYS A 31 -0.59 -20.05 3.58
C LYS A 31 -0.32 -18.55 3.42
N ILE A 32 -1.21 -17.86 2.71
CA ILE A 32 -1.27 -16.39 2.67
C ILE A 32 -2.48 -15.95 3.50
N THR A 33 -2.24 -15.05 4.45
CA THR A 33 -3.31 -14.50 5.30
C THR A 33 -3.60 -13.06 4.89
N VAL A 34 -4.80 -12.80 4.42
CA VAL A 34 -5.29 -11.45 4.12
C VAL A 34 -5.61 -10.74 5.43
N MET A 35 -5.21 -9.47 5.56
CA MET A 35 -5.52 -8.67 6.73
C MET A 35 -7.02 -8.43 6.85
N GLN A 36 -7.50 -8.36 8.10
CA GLN A 36 -8.94 -8.17 8.38
C GLN A 36 -9.47 -6.90 7.71
N GLY A 37 -10.64 -7.01 7.08
CA GLY A 37 -11.33 -5.90 6.42
C GLY A 37 -10.88 -5.62 4.98
N VAL A 38 -9.75 -6.19 4.53
CA VAL A 38 -9.21 -5.94 3.18
C VAL A 38 -10.14 -6.49 2.10
N ALA A 39 -10.55 -7.75 2.21
CA ALA A 39 -11.36 -8.40 1.18
C ALA A 39 -12.73 -7.71 0.97
N GLU A 40 -13.30 -7.17 2.05
CA GLU A 40 -14.59 -6.47 2.02
C GLU A 40 -14.47 -5.00 1.59
N THR A 41 -13.30 -4.39 1.82
CA THR A 41 -13.08 -2.96 1.56
C THR A 41 -12.54 -2.69 0.16
N MET A 42 -11.64 -3.53 -0.34
CA MET A 42 -10.96 -3.29 -1.60
C MET A 42 -11.89 -3.18 -2.81
N PRO A 43 -12.95 -4.01 -2.99
CA PRO A 43 -13.87 -3.85 -4.11
C PRO A 43 -14.58 -2.49 -4.14
N TYR A 44 -14.91 -1.94 -2.97
CA TYR A 44 -15.52 -0.60 -2.85
C TYR A 44 -14.53 0.50 -3.27
N LEU A 45 -13.28 0.42 -2.81
CA LEU A 45 -12.25 1.41 -3.14
C LEU A 45 -11.89 1.35 -4.63
N HIS A 46 -11.66 0.15 -5.18
CA HIS A 46 -11.32 -0.05 -6.59
C HIS A 46 -12.46 0.40 -7.54
N GLY A 47 -13.71 0.34 -7.10
CA GLY A 47 -14.83 0.89 -7.86
C GLY A 47 -14.83 2.42 -8.02
N LYS A 48 -13.96 3.14 -7.28
CA LYS A 48 -13.92 4.61 -7.25
C LYS A 48 -12.54 5.20 -7.59
N TYR A 49 -11.47 4.46 -7.34
CA TYR A 49 -10.08 4.93 -7.39
C TYR A 49 -9.21 3.96 -8.19
N VAL A 50 -8.15 4.48 -8.78
CA VAL A 50 -7.05 3.65 -9.27
C VAL A 50 -6.29 3.11 -8.06
N CYS A 51 -6.25 1.79 -7.89
CA CYS A 51 -5.62 1.13 -6.75
C CYS A 51 -4.28 0.51 -7.14
N THR A 52 -3.25 0.82 -6.39
CA THR A 52 -1.86 0.42 -6.66
C THR A 52 -1.25 -0.21 -5.41
N VAL A 53 -0.49 -1.29 -5.56
CA VAL A 53 0.35 -1.82 -4.49
C VAL A 53 1.77 -1.28 -4.67
N GLY A 54 2.35 -0.70 -3.61
CA GLY A 54 3.71 -0.18 -3.58
C GLY A 54 4.47 -0.69 -2.35
N SER A 55 5.44 -1.59 -2.53
CA SER A 55 6.14 -2.25 -1.43
C SER A 55 7.65 -2.30 -1.64
N ASN A 56 8.40 -2.30 -0.53
CA ASN A 56 9.84 -2.59 -0.56
C ASN A 56 10.14 -4.05 -0.92
N ALA A 57 9.21 -4.97 -0.73
CA ALA A 57 9.17 -6.40 -1.07
C ALA A 57 10.55 -7.06 -1.24
N GLY A 58 11.05 -7.74 -0.20
CA GLY A 58 12.41 -8.30 -0.19
C GLY A 58 12.64 -9.37 -1.27
N GLU A 59 11.87 -10.44 -1.24
CA GLU A 59 12.04 -11.61 -2.12
C GLU A 59 11.16 -11.58 -3.37
N SER A 60 10.17 -10.67 -3.42
CA SER A 60 9.21 -10.57 -4.52
C SER A 60 9.55 -9.40 -5.44
N ASP A 61 9.37 -9.58 -6.73
CA ASP A 61 9.17 -8.52 -7.71
C ASP A 61 7.67 -8.30 -7.94
N ALA A 62 7.29 -7.38 -8.82
CA ALA A 62 5.89 -7.08 -9.12
C ALA A 62 5.12 -8.29 -9.65
N PHE A 63 5.75 -9.17 -10.43
CA PHE A 63 5.14 -10.40 -10.92
C PHE A 63 4.84 -11.37 -9.77
N ALA A 64 5.81 -11.63 -8.91
CA ALA A 64 5.64 -12.51 -7.75
C ALA A 64 4.62 -11.94 -6.75
N MET A 65 4.59 -10.61 -6.58
CA MET A 65 3.58 -9.93 -5.76
C MET A 65 2.18 -10.19 -6.32
N LYS A 66 1.94 -9.92 -7.62
CA LYS A 66 0.64 -10.18 -8.27
C LYS A 66 0.18 -11.63 -8.11
N LYS A 67 1.09 -12.60 -8.23
CA LYS A 67 0.81 -14.02 -7.99
C LYS A 67 0.28 -14.29 -6.56
N ALA A 68 0.78 -13.59 -5.56
CA ALA A 68 0.26 -13.72 -4.20
C ALA A 68 -1.19 -13.22 -4.10
N PHE A 69 -1.52 -12.12 -4.77
CA PHE A 69 -2.91 -11.60 -4.83
C PHE A 69 -3.84 -12.54 -5.60
N GLU A 70 -3.38 -13.15 -6.69
CA GLU A 70 -4.16 -14.17 -7.45
C GLU A 70 -4.55 -15.36 -6.55
N ARG A 71 -3.64 -15.81 -5.67
CA ARG A 71 -3.90 -16.93 -4.75
C ARG A 71 -5.02 -16.65 -3.73
N VAL A 72 -5.28 -15.41 -3.43
CA VAL A 72 -6.34 -14.98 -2.48
C VAL A 72 -7.50 -14.27 -3.17
N SER A 73 -7.55 -14.30 -4.51
CA SER A 73 -8.62 -13.72 -5.35
C SER A 73 -8.82 -12.21 -5.14
N LEU A 74 -7.72 -11.48 -4.93
CA LEU A 74 -7.70 -10.02 -4.76
C LEU A 74 -6.99 -9.28 -5.90
N ASP A 75 -6.42 -9.99 -6.87
CA ASP A 75 -5.73 -9.39 -8.02
C ASP A 75 -6.62 -8.47 -8.84
N GLY A 76 -7.92 -8.76 -8.95
CA GLY A 76 -8.91 -7.89 -9.60
C GLY A 76 -9.23 -6.58 -8.88
N CYS A 77 -8.65 -6.33 -7.69
CA CYS A 77 -8.83 -5.10 -6.93
C CYS A 77 -7.68 -4.10 -7.09
N PHE A 78 -6.67 -4.40 -7.90
CA PHE A 78 -5.50 -3.57 -8.09
C PHE A 78 -5.14 -3.42 -9.56
N ASP A 79 -4.87 -2.19 -9.98
CA ASP A 79 -4.51 -1.85 -11.35
C ASP A 79 -3.01 -1.97 -11.60
N TYR A 80 -2.18 -1.70 -10.58
CA TYR A 80 -0.72 -1.67 -10.68
C TYR A 80 -0.04 -2.29 -9.46
N TYR A 81 1.13 -2.89 -9.72
CA TYR A 81 2.00 -3.50 -8.71
C TYR A 81 3.42 -2.99 -8.91
N PHE A 82 3.99 -2.36 -7.88
CA PHE A 82 5.37 -1.86 -7.90
C PHE A 82 6.14 -2.34 -6.69
N THR A 83 7.37 -2.80 -6.91
CA THR A 83 8.31 -3.06 -5.83
C THR A 83 9.55 -2.18 -5.97
N SER A 84 10.39 -2.17 -4.93
CA SER A 84 11.67 -1.47 -4.97
C SER A 84 12.57 -1.94 -6.11
N LYS A 85 12.37 -3.16 -6.61
CA LYS A 85 13.17 -3.72 -7.73
C LYS A 85 12.86 -3.00 -9.05
N GLU A 86 11.56 -2.82 -9.38
CA GLU A 86 11.15 -2.13 -10.60
C GLU A 86 11.36 -0.61 -10.52
N LEU A 87 11.25 -0.05 -9.32
CA LEU A 87 11.37 1.40 -9.12
C LEU A 87 12.83 1.88 -8.98
N GLY A 88 13.75 0.98 -8.61
CA GLY A 88 15.15 1.36 -8.32
C GLY A 88 15.29 2.25 -7.08
N ALA A 89 14.27 2.32 -6.24
CA ALA A 89 14.18 3.13 -5.03
C ALA A 89 13.40 2.40 -3.95
N ARG A 90 13.58 2.78 -2.69
CA ARG A 90 12.97 2.13 -1.52
C ARG A 90 12.29 3.15 -0.62
N LYS A 91 11.18 2.78 0.00
CA LYS A 91 10.61 3.54 1.13
C LYS A 91 11.61 3.57 2.30
N PRO A 92 11.82 4.72 2.95
CA PRO A 92 11.03 5.96 2.89
C PRO A 92 11.55 7.02 1.90
N ASP A 93 12.47 6.70 0.98
CA ASP A 93 13.01 7.68 0.04
C ASP A 93 11.89 8.26 -0.84
N THR A 94 11.88 9.59 -1.04
CA THR A 94 10.87 10.25 -1.88
C THR A 94 10.89 9.74 -3.31
N ALA A 95 12.07 9.36 -3.82
CA ALA A 95 12.23 8.78 -5.16
C ALA A 95 11.34 7.55 -5.41
N PHE A 96 11.02 6.76 -4.37
CA PHE A 96 10.08 5.64 -4.47
C PHE A 96 8.67 6.14 -4.85
N PHE A 97 8.17 7.13 -4.11
CA PHE A 97 6.82 7.70 -4.31
C PHE A 97 6.75 8.51 -5.59
N ASP A 98 7.77 9.33 -5.87
CA ASP A 98 7.87 10.12 -7.11
C ASP A 98 7.82 9.22 -8.35
N SER A 99 8.53 8.09 -8.32
CA SER A 99 8.54 7.10 -9.41
C SER A 99 7.15 6.49 -9.64
N ILE A 100 6.41 6.17 -8.56
CA ILE A 100 5.03 5.65 -8.67
C ILE A 100 4.13 6.72 -9.27
N VAL A 101 4.13 7.94 -8.74
CA VAL A 101 3.30 9.05 -9.21
C VAL A 101 3.54 9.33 -10.70
N GLN A 102 4.82 9.33 -11.11
CA GLN A 102 5.19 9.50 -12.53
C GLN A 102 4.66 8.36 -13.41
N LYS A 103 4.82 7.10 -12.98
CA LYS A 103 4.34 5.93 -13.73
C LYS A 103 2.82 5.87 -13.84
N LEU A 104 2.11 6.38 -12.84
CA LEU A 104 0.65 6.49 -12.84
C LEU A 104 0.13 7.69 -13.66
N GLY A 105 1.01 8.59 -14.11
CA GLY A 105 0.61 9.78 -14.86
C GLY A 105 -0.24 10.76 -14.06
N THR A 106 -0.03 10.82 -12.75
CA THR A 106 -0.78 11.68 -11.82
C THR A 106 0.15 12.69 -11.13
N VAL A 107 -0.37 13.44 -10.18
CA VAL A 107 0.39 14.36 -9.33
C VAL A 107 0.28 13.92 -7.87
N ALA A 108 1.29 14.23 -7.06
CA ALA A 108 1.37 13.77 -5.68
C ALA A 108 0.13 14.13 -4.85
N GLU A 109 -0.42 15.33 -5.03
CA GLU A 109 -1.60 15.84 -4.32
C GLU A 109 -2.89 15.04 -4.59
N ASN A 110 -2.93 14.30 -5.70
CA ASN A 110 -4.08 13.46 -6.09
C ASN A 110 -3.90 11.99 -5.69
N ALA A 111 -2.79 11.66 -5.04
CA ALA A 111 -2.46 10.31 -4.57
C ALA A 111 -2.42 10.24 -3.04
N VAL A 112 -2.80 9.09 -2.51
CA VAL A 112 -2.75 8.79 -1.08
C VAL A 112 -1.91 7.54 -0.85
N MET A 113 -0.95 7.61 0.05
CA MET A 113 -0.25 6.43 0.59
C MET A 113 -0.99 5.91 1.82
N ILE A 114 -1.28 4.62 1.82
CA ILE A 114 -1.97 3.90 2.90
C ILE A 114 -1.06 2.77 3.35
N GLY A 115 -0.67 2.76 4.62
CA GLY A 115 0.24 1.75 5.14
C GLY A 115 0.28 1.71 6.67
N ASN A 116 0.98 0.71 7.21
CA ASN A 116 1.10 0.47 8.65
C ASN A 116 2.42 0.96 9.25
N ASP A 117 3.45 1.19 8.45
CA ASP A 117 4.76 1.65 8.93
C ASP A 117 4.87 3.18 8.82
N TYR A 118 4.82 3.86 9.97
CA TYR A 118 4.86 5.33 10.01
C TYR A 118 6.12 5.90 9.33
N ALA A 119 7.28 5.32 9.60
CA ALA A 119 8.55 5.85 9.07
C ALA A 119 8.68 5.60 7.57
N LYS A 120 8.37 4.39 7.11
CA LYS A 120 8.54 4.00 5.70
C LYS A 120 7.41 4.53 4.81
N ASP A 121 6.16 4.30 5.22
CA ASP A 121 5.02 4.60 4.36
C ASP A 121 4.62 6.06 4.49
N ILE A 122 4.45 6.56 5.72
CA ILE A 122 3.78 7.81 5.98
C ILE A 122 4.75 9.00 5.85
N SER A 123 5.86 9.00 6.60
CA SER A 123 6.80 10.13 6.57
C SER A 123 7.46 10.30 5.21
N GLY A 124 7.79 9.19 4.52
CA GLY A 124 8.36 9.24 3.18
C GLY A 124 7.37 9.81 2.15
N ALA A 125 6.13 9.30 2.15
CA ALA A 125 5.07 9.76 1.24
C ALA A 125 4.71 11.24 1.49
N LYS A 126 4.63 11.65 2.77
CA LYS A 126 4.35 13.05 3.12
C LYS A 126 5.41 14.01 2.58
N LYS A 127 6.69 13.64 2.67
CA LYS A 127 7.81 14.41 2.09
C LYS A 127 7.75 14.49 0.58
N ALA A 128 7.23 13.47 -0.08
CA ALA A 128 7.00 13.44 -1.53
C ALA A 128 5.71 14.17 -1.96
N GLY A 129 4.96 14.76 -1.02
CA GLY A 129 3.76 15.56 -1.30
C GLY A 129 2.45 14.76 -1.40
N LEU A 130 2.47 13.47 -1.13
CA LEU A 130 1.24 12.66 -1.10
C LEU A 130 0.40 12.96 0.14
N LYS A 131 -0.88 12.64 0.06
CA LYS A 131 -1.71 12.46 1.25
C LYS A 131 -1.41 11.10 1.90
N THR A 132 -1.72 10.97 3.19
CA THR A 132 -1.30 9.80 3.97
C THR A 132 -2.40 9.31 4.90
N VAL A 133 -2.53 7.97 4.96
CA VAL A 133 -3.39 7.27 5.93
C VAL A 133 -2.55 6.21 6.64
N LEU A 134 -2.38 6.37 7.94
CA LEU A 134 -1.72 5.39 8.79
C LEU A 134 -2.75 4.41 9.37
N ILE A 135 -2.48 3.11 9.22
CA ILE A 135 -3.25 2.05 9.88
C ILE A 135 -2.47 1.60 11.11
N THR A 136 -2.95 1.93 12.29
CA THR A 136 -2.34 1.48 13.55
C THR A 136 -3.32 1.54 14.71
N ALA A 137 -3.29 0.51 15.58
CA ALA A 137 -4.02 0.51 16.84
C ALA A 137 -3.21 1.15 17.98
N GLU A 138 -1.93 1.45 17.76
CA GLU A 138 -1.06 2.07 18.75
C GLU A 138 -1.44 3.53 18.97
N LYS A 139 -1.41 3.93 20.24
CA LYS A 139 -1.60 5.34 20.60
C LYS A 139 -0.28 6.10 20.40
N GLY A 140 -0.32 7.17 19.65
CA GLY A 140 0.88 7.97 19.36
C GLY A 140 0.53 9.32 18.74
N VAL A 141 1.59 10.10 18.48
CA VAL A 141 1.51 11.35 17.73
C VAL A 141 2.15 11.10 16.37
N TYR A 142 1.38 11.27 15.32
CA TYR A 142 1.76 10.95 13.94
C TYR A 142 1.60 12.19 13.04
N PRO A 143 2.50 13.20 13.15
CA PRO A 143 2.31 14.51 12.50
C PRO A 143 2.29 14.45 10.96
N ASP A 144 2.89 13.42 10.36
CA ASP A 144 2.90 13.24 8.91
C ASP A 144 1.67 12.47 8.38
N ALA A 145 0.81 11.92 9.27
CA ALA A 145 -0.42 11.24 8.86
C ALA A 145 -1.57 12.25 8.75
N ASP A 146 -2.17 12.35 7.56
CA ASP A 146 -3.38 13.16 7.38
C ASP A 146 -4.58 12.49 8.08
N PHE A 147 -4.61 11.15 8.12
CA PHE A 147 -5.57 10.34 8.87
C PHE A 147 -4.88 9.16 9.54
N VAL A 148 -5.41 8.78 10.70
CA VAL A 148 -5.01 7.57 11.43
C VAL A 148 -6.26 6.74 11.67
N VAL A 149 -6.24 5.48 11.23
CA VAL A 149 -7.30 4.50 11.43
C VAL A 149 -6.77 3.29 12.19
N LYS A 150 -7.63 2.57 12.89
CA LYS A 150 -7.22 1.41 13.70
C LYS A 150 -7.24 0.11 12.90
N SER A 151 -8.04 0.06 11.84
CA SER A 151 -8.25 -1.12 11.03
C SER A 151 -8.52 -0.75 9.58
N PHE A 152 -8.35 -1.71 8.66
CA PHE A 152 -8.46 -1.47 7.22
C PHE A 152 -9.89 -1.08 6.79
N ASP A 153 -10.90 -1.62 7.45
CA ASP A 153 -12.31 -1.33 7.13
C ASP A 153 -12.72 0.13 7.42
N GLU A 154 -12.06 0.81 8.37
CA GLU A 154 -12.29 2.24 8.65
C GLU A 154 -11.88 3.16 7.48
N ILE A 155 -11.09 2.66 6.53
CA ILE A 155 -10.69 3.44 5.33
C ILE A 155 -11.91 3.87 4.51
N LYS A 156 -12.99 3.09 4.50
CA LYS A 156 -14.25 3.46 3.83
C LYS A 156 -14.86 4.77 4.33
N ASP A 157 -14.59 5.14 5.57
CA ASP A 157 -15.12 6.36 6.17
C ASP A 157 -14.36 7.61 5.71
N ILE A 158 -13.19 7.42 5.08
CA ILE A 158 -12.35 8.49 4.52
C ILE A 158 -12.68 8.71 3.04
N PHE A 159 -13.03 7.64 2.31
CA PHE A 159 -13.21 7.58 0.86
C PHE A 159 -14.64 7.10 0.44
#